data_619d60dbd4f51d815cb86e59756f92ef
#
_entry.id   619d60dbd4f51d815cb86e59756f92ef
#
_cell.length_a   1.000
_cell.length_b   1.000
_cell.length_c   1.000
_cell.angle_alpha   90.00
_cell.angle_beta   90.00
_cell.angle_gamma   90.00
#
_symmetry.space_group_name_H-M   'P 1'
#
loop_
_entity.id
_entity.type
_entity.pdbx_description
1 polymer ?
#
loop_
_entity_poly.entity_id
_entity_poly.type
_entity_poly.pdbx_seq_one_letter_code
_entity_poly.pdbx_strand_id
1 'polypeptide(L)'
;FGERAAKAGKSVGIRVNPECSTQGEHAIYDPCAPGSRLGILVSEFPETLPSYVEGLHFHTLCEQNADALEITLKAVEEKFGKWMKQLKWVNFGGGHHITRADYDRELLISCVRRIQDTYNVQVYLEPGEAVALNAGHLITTVEDIVHNDIAVLDVSAACHMPDVIE
;
A
#
# COMPACT_ATOMS: atom_id res chain seq x y z
N PHE A 1 -19.79 12.29 -2.42
CA PHE A 1 -19.35 11.73 -1.13
C PHE A 1 -18.25 12.61 -0.50
N GLY A 2 -17.20 12.97 -1.26
CA GLY A 2 -16.05 13.77 -0.77
C GLY A 2 -16.43 15.13 -0.19
N GLU A 3 -17.31 15.87 -0.85
CA GLU A 3 -17.80 17.15 -0.33
C GLU A 3 -18.50 16.99 1.04
N ARG A 4 -19.28 15.92 1.22
CA ARG A 4 -19.93 15.63 2.51
C ARG A 4 -18.91 15.32 3.60
N ALA A 5 -17.86 14.55 3.27
CA ALA A 5 -16.78 14.24 4.20
C ALA A 5 -16.01 15.52 4.60
N ALA A 6 -15.69 16.37 3.62
CA ALA A 6 -15.02 17.65 3.87
C ALA A 6 -15.86 18.59 4.75
N LYS A 7 -17.18 18.68 4.52
CA LYS A 7 -18.10 19.43 5.40
C LYS A 7 -18.13 18.88 6.84
N ALA A 8 -17.84 17.61 7.02
CA ALA A 8 -17.69 16.98 8.34
C ALA A 8 -16.27 17.13 8.93
N GLY A 9 -15.44 18.00 8.37
CA GLY A 9 -14.08 18.28 8.85
C GLY A 9 -13.08 17.14 8.60
N LYS A 10 -13.35 16.25 7.61
CA LYS A 10 -12.44 15.18 7.23
C LYS A 10 -11.60 15.59 6.04
N SER A 11 -10.30 15.27 6.09
CA SER A 11 -9.41 15.41 4.93
C SER A 11 -9.74 14.34 3.90
N VAL A 12 -9.85 14.73 2.64
CA VAL A 12 -10.27 13.86 1.53
C VAL A 12 -9.15 13.74 0.53
N GLY A 13 -8.88 12.51 0.09
CA GLY A 13 -7.94 12.22 -0.99
C GLY A 13 -8.54 11.37 -2.10
N ILE A 14 -7.84 11.30 -3.21
CA ILE A 14 -8.18 10.45 -4.34
C ILE A 14 -7.14 9.33 -4.44
N ARG A 15 -7.61 8.07 -4.55
CA ARG A 15 -6.74 6.95 -4.87
C ARG A 15 -6.47 6.93 -6.37
N VAL A 16 -5.20 6.88 -6.75
CA VAL A 16 -4.75 6.79 -8.14
C VAL A 16 -4.07 5.47 -8.43
N ASN A 17 -4.13 5.06 -9.69
CA ASN A 17 -3.38 3.93 -10.21
C ASN A 17 -2.32 4.44 -11.20
N PRO A 18 -1.02 4.33 -10.89
CA PRO A 18 0.04 4.77 -11.78
C PRO A 18 0.28 3.81 -12.95
N GLU A 19 -0.44 2.67 -13.04
CA GLU A 19 -0.26 1.65 -14.08
C GLU A 19 1.21 1.19 -14.18
N CYS A 20 1.85 1.05 -13.02
CA CYS A 20 3.24 0.63 -12.90
C CYS A 20 3.31 -0.51 -11.89
N SER A 21 3.40 -1.72 -12.38
CA SER A 21 3.51 -2.93 -11.58
C SER A 21 4.96 -3.28 -11.29
N THR A 22 5.21 -3.74 -10.07
CA THR A 22 6.49 -4.32 -9.63
C THR A 22 6.30 -5.74 -9.07
N GLN A 23 5.08 -6.33 -9.21
CA GLN A 23 4.73 -7.60 -8.58
C GLN A 23 5.30 -8.85 -9.29
N GLY A 24 5.82 -8.72 -10.50
CA GLY A 24 6.40 -9.86 -11.23
C GLY A 24 5.37 -10.98 -11.45
N GLU A 25 5.68 -12.18 -10.93
CA GLU A 25 4.82 -13.37 -11.08
C GLU A 25 3.60 -13.38 -10.12
N HIS A 26 3.56 -12.51 -9.11
CA HIS A 26 2.46 -12.42 -8.14
C HIS A 26 1.31 -11.53 -8.63
N ALA A 27 0.91 -11.70 -9.88
CA ALA A 27 -0.11 -10.85 -10.53
C ALA A 27 -1.48 -10.83 -9.83
N ILE A 28 -1.79 -11.85 -9.03
CA ILE A 28 -3.05 -11.93 -8.29
C ILE A 28 -3.20 -10.81 -7.25
N TYR A 29 -2.08 -10.31 -6.71
CA TYR A 29 -2.04 -9.22 -5.72
C TYR A 29 -1.57 -7.89 -6.31
N ASP A 30 -1.54 -7.78 -7.65
CA ASP A 30 -1.08 -6.57 -8.31
C ASP A 30 -2.19 -5.50 -8.40
N PRO A 31 -2.10 -4.42 -7.58
CA PRO A 31 -3.08 -3.34 -7.66
C PRO A 31 -3.01 -2.56 -8.97
N CYS A 32 -1.90 -2.68 -9.70
CA CYS A 32 -1.64 -1.97 -10.95
C CYS A 32 -1.80 -2.86 -12.19
N ALA A 33 -2.32 -4.09 -12.05
CA ALA A 33 -2.58 -4.99 -13.17
C ALA A 33 -3.53 -4.35 -14.21
N PRO A 34 -3.41 -4.69 -15.48
CA PRO A 34 -4.34 -4.23 -16.51
C PRO A 34 -5.79 -4.53 -16.15
N GLY A 35 -6.67 -3.53 -16.21
CA GLY A 35 -8.08 -3.64 -15.83
C GLY A 35 -8.34 -3.57 -14.33
N SER A 36 -7.34 -3.28 -13.50
CA SER A 36 -7.54 -3.05 -12.07
C SER A 36 -8.49 -1.88 -11.83
N ARG A 37 -9.43 -2.09 -10.89
CA ARG A 37 -10.36 -1.06 -10.40
C ARG A 37 -9.81 -0.26 -9.21
N LEU A 38 -8.56 -0.49 -8.85
CA LEU A 38 -7.96 0.03 -7.62
C LEU A 38 -7.23 1.35 -7.86
N GLY A 39 -8.00 2.41 -8.01
CA GLY A 39 -7.52 3.77 -8.24
C GLY A 39 -7.90 4.31 -9.61
N ILE A 40 -7.94 5.64 -9.73
CA ILE A 40 -8.27 6.34 -10.96
C ILE A 40 -7.03 6.41 -11.85
N LEU A 41 -7.19 6.12 -13.14
CA LEU A 41 -6.13 6.26 -14.13
C LEU A 41 -5.90 7.74 -14.46
N VAL A 42 -4.70 8.07 -14.92
CA VAL A 42 -4.36 9.46 -15.29
C VAL A 42 -5.26 9.97 -16.43
N SER A 43 -5.68 9.10 -17.35
CA SER A 43 -6.59 9.43 -18.45
C SER A 43 -8.00 9.82 -17.99
N GLU A 44 -8.41 9.39 -16.81
CA GLU A 44 -9.70 9.67 -16.18
C GLU A 44 -9.60 10.72 -15.06
N PHE A 45 -8.38 11.16 -14.76
CA PHE A 45 -8.14 12.08 -13.64
C PHE A 45 -8.59 13.50 -14.02
N PRO A 46 -9.31 14.21 -13.12
CA PRO A 46 -9.85 15.53 -13.43
C PRO A 46 -8.71 16.53 -13.67
N GLU A 47 -8.83 17.36 -14.68
CA GLU A 47 -7.83 18.40 -14.95
C GLU A 47 -7.71 19.38 -13.77
N THR A 48 -8.85 19.75 -13.19
CA THR A 48 -8.92 20.58 -11.99
C THR A 48 -9.50 19.77 -10.83
N LEU A 49 -8.77 19.71 -9.73
CA LEU A 49 -9.25 19.01 -8.53
C LEU A 49 -10.39 19.80 -7.86
N PRO A 50 -11.42 19.09 -7.36
CA PRO A 50 -12.39 19.71 -6.46
C PRO A 50 -11.69 20.33 -5.25
N SER A 51 -12.16 21.48 -4.81
CA SER A 51 -11.54 22.27 -3.71
C SER A 51 -11.47 21.54 -2.37
N TYR A 52 -12.24 20.49 -2.19
CA TYR A 52 -12.24 19.65 -0.98
C TYR A 52 -11.22 18.51 -1.04
N VAL A 53 -10.54 18.29 -2.16
CA VAL A 53 -9.50 17.25 -2.28
C VAL A 53 -8.19 17.81 -1.75
N GLU A 54 -7.68 17.19 -0.71
CA GLU A 54 -6.46 17.62 0.00
C GLU A 54 -5.30 16.65 -0.17
N GLY A 55 -5.55 15.44 -0.67
CA GLY A 55 -4.52 14.42 -0.75
C GLY A 55 -4.64 13.48 -1.94
N LEU A 56 -3.56 12.73 -2.13
CA LEU A 56 -3.46 11.68 -3.13
C LEU A 56 -2.98 10.40 -2.44
N HIS A 57 -3.58 9.30 -2.80
CA HIS A 57 -3.22 7.98 -2.29
C HIS A 57 -2.93 7.05 -3.47
N PHE A 58 -1.89 6.25 -3.35
CA PHE A 58 -1.67 5.08 -4.20
C PHE A 58 -1.26 3.89 -3.33
N HIS A 59 -1.56 2.68 -3.81
CA HIS A 59 -1.14 1.45 -3.17
C HIS A 59 -0.72 0.51 -4.28
N THR A 60 0.58 0.35 -4.47
CA THR A 60 1.18 -0.34 -5.61
C THR A 60 1.97 -1.57 -5.21
N LEU A 61 2.31 -1.69 -3.92
CA LEU A 61 3.17 -2.73 -3.40
C LEU A 61 2.38 -3.83 -2.67
N CYS A 62 2.91 -5.03 -2.70
CA CYS A 62 2.55 -6.12 -1.83
C CYS A 62 3.87 -6.79 -1.39
N GLU A 63 4.19 -6.71 -0.08
CA GLU A 63 5.35 -7.36 0.54
C GLU A 63 6.69 -7.05 -0.14
N GLN A 64 6.94 -5.80 -0.51
CA GLN A 64 8.12 -5.40 -1.28
C GLN A 64 9.05 -4.47 -0.52
N ASN A 65 10.30 -4.37 -1.02
CA ASN A 65 11.33 -3.50 -0.50
C ASN A 65 11.23 -2.08 -1.12
N ALA A 66 12.06 -1.15 -0.68
CA ALA A 66 12.01 0.26 -1.04
C ALA A 66 12.37 0.55 -2.51
N ASP A 67 13.09 -0.34 -3.18
CA ASP A 67 13.38 -0.25 -4.62
C ASP A 67 12.11 -0.32 -5.48
N ALA A 68 11.17 -1.20 -5.13
CA ALA A 68 9.87 -1.26 -5.77
C ALA A 68 9.06 0.03 -5.55
N LEU A 69 9.14 0.62 -4.33
CA LEU A 69 8.55 1.93 -4.08
C LEU A 69 9.18 3.00 -4.97
N GLU A 70 10.51 3.05 -5.09
CA GLU A 70 11.19 4.05 -5.92
C GLU A 70 10.72 4.00 -7.38
N ILE A 71 10.55 2.80 -7.93
CA ILE A 71 10.07 2.60 -9.30
C ILE A 71 8.64 3.11 -9.45
N THR A 72 7.72 2.68 -8.59
CA THR A 72 6.32 3.07 -8.69
C THR A 72 6.11 4.54 -8.35
N LEU A 73 6.89 5.10 -7.45
CA LEU A 73 6.85 6.52 -7.08
C LEU A 73 7.25 7.42 -8.25
N LYS A 74 8.26 7.04 -9.05
CA LYS A 74 8.62 7.75 -10.29
C LYS A 74 7.44 7.80 -11.27
N ALA A 75 6.72 6.69 -11.44
CA ALA A 75 5.53 6.66 -12.28
C ALA A 75 4.39 7.53 -11.73
N VAL A 76 4.21 7.59 -10.41
CA VAL A 76 3.25 8.50 -9.77
C VAL A 76 3.62 9.95 -10.02
N GLU A 77 4.89 10.33 -9.85
CA GLU A 77 5.36 11.68 -10.11
C GLU A 77 5.21 12.10 -11.57
N GLU A 78 5.53 11.21 -12.50
CA GLU A 78 5.39 11.46 -13.94
C GLU A 78 3.92 11.71 -14.32
N LYS A 79 3.02 10.87 -13.85
CA LYS A 79 1.60 10.91 -14.23
C LYS A 79 0.80 11.94 -13.42
N PHE A 80 1.07 12.10 -12.13
CA PHE A 80 0.24 12.87 -11.20
C PHE A 80 0.95 14.06 -10.52
N GLY A 81 2.25 14.23 -10.74
CA GLY A 81 3.07 15.25 -10.06
C GLY A 81 2.56 16.69 -10.21
N LYS A 82 1.93 17.01 -11.36
CA LYS A 82 1.37 18.35 -11.57
C LYS A 82 0.31 18.74 -10.54
N TRP A 83 -0.46 17.76 -10.05
CA TRP A 83 -1.51 17.99 -9.04
C TRP A 83 -0.95 17.93 -7.61
N MET A 84 0.12 17.17 -7.38
CA MET A 84 0.70 17.02 -6.04
C MET A 84 1.12 18.35 -5.41
N LYS A 85 1.53 19.34 -6.21
CA LYS A 85 1.94 20.68 -5.75
C LYS A 85 0.82 21.48 -5.07
N GLN A 86 -0.43 21.11 -5.25
CA GLN A 86 -1.59 21.79 -4.65
C GLN A 86 -2.22 20.99 -3.49
N LEU A 87 -1.64 19.83 -3.16
CA LEU A 87 -2.13 18.94 -2.12
C LEU A 87 -1.44 19.19 -0.79
N LYS A 88 -2.04 18.73 0.28
CA LYS A 88 -1.49 18.77 1.64
C LYS A 88 -0.74 17.51 2.01
N TRP A 89 -1.13 16.37 1.42
CA TRP A 89 -0.55 15.08 1.74
C TRP A 89 -0.55 14.11 0.56
N VAL A 90 0.38 13.16 0.62
CA VAL A 90 0.45 11.99 -0.26
C VAL A 90 0.63 10.74 0.58
N ASN A 91 -0.18 9.72 0.32
CA ASN A 91 -0.14 8.43 1.00
C ASN A 91 0.37 7.36 0.03
N PHE A 92 1.47 6.70 0.38
CA PHE A 92 2.12 5.67 -0.44
C PHE A 92 1.46 4.29 -0.30
N GLY A 93 0.42 4.16 0.54
CA GLY A 93 -0.26 2.90 0.78
C GLY A 93 0.54 1.92 1.64
N GLY A 94 0.16 0.66 1.54
CA GLY A 94 0.78 -0.46 2.26
C GLY A 94 1.74 -1.28 1.40
N GLY A 95 2.03 -2.48 1.86
CA GLY A 95 2.92 -3.42 1.19
C GLY A 95 4.42 -3.16 1.41
N HIS A 96 4.76 -2.27 2.33
CA HIS A 96 6.14 -1.93 2.69
C HIS A 96 6.64 -2.84 3.83
N HIS A 97 7.63 -3.68 3.55
CA HIS A 97 8.23 -4.60 4.55
C HIS A 97 9.28 -3.92 5.45
N ILE A 98 8.98 -2.79 6.04
CA ILE A 98 9.91 -1.90 6.75
C ILE A 98 10.68 -2.58 7.88
N THR A 99 10.07 -3.61 8.50
CA THR A 99 10.66 -4.34 9.65
C THR A 99 11.52 -5.53 9.25
N ARG A 100 11.58 -5.90 7.98
CA ARG A 100 12.50 -6.95 7.51
C ARG A 100 13.95 -6.50 7.69
N ALA A 101 14.82 -7.46 7.99
CA ALA A 101 16.24 -7.20 8.22
C ALA A 101 16.96 -6.67 6.95
N ASP A 102 16.51 -7.09 5.77
CA ASP A 102 17.06 -6.74 4.46
C ASP A 102 16.35 -5.55 3.79
N TYR A 103 15.44 -4.87 4.51
CA TYR A 103 14.73 -3.72 3.97
C TYR A 103 15.63 -2.49 3.90
N ASP A 104 15.68 -1.83 2.74
CA ASP A 104 16.44 -0.60 2.53
C ASP A 104 15.68 0.62 3.10
N ARG A 105 15.87 0.86 4.41
CA ARG A 105 15.26 2.00 5.11
C ARG A 105 15.81 3.35 4.65
N GLU A 106 17.07 3.42 4.26
CA GLU A 106 17.67 4.66 3.79
C GLU A 106 17.06 5.09 2.45
N LEU A 107 16.81 4.14 1.55
CA LEU A 107 16.11 4.42 0.30
C LEU A 107 14.66 4.87 0.56
N LEU A 108 13.94 4.23 1.49
CA LEU A 108 12.60 4.68 1.90
C LEU A 108 12.63 6.13 2.40
N ILE A 109 13.56 6.45 3.32
CA ILE A 109 13.70 7.79 3.88
C ILE A 109 14.02 8.79 2.76
N SER A 110 14.87 8.44 1.82
CA SER A 110 15.20 9.25 0.65
C SER A 110 13.96 9.53 -0.21
N CYS A 111 13.16 8.50 -0.51
CA CYS A 111 11.90 8.64 -1.25
C CYS A 111 10.92 9.58 -0.52
N VAL A 112 10.74 9.39 0.79
CA VAL A 112 9.84 10.22 1.60
C VAL A 112 10.29 11.69 1.58
N ARG A 113 11.57 11.96 1.88
CA ARG A 113 12.13 13.32 1.90
C ARG A 113 12.01 13.98 0.53
N ARG A 114 12.34 13.26 -0.54
CA ARG A 114 12.23 13.80 -1.91
C ARG A 114 10.83 14.29 -2.23
N ILE A 115 9.80 13.55 -1.86
CA ILE A 115 8.41 13.96 -2.09
C ILE A 115 8.01 15.13 -1.20
N GLN A 116 8.40 15.11 0.08
CA GLN A 116 8.13 16.21 0.99
C GLN A 116 8.76 17.51 0.49
N ASP A 117 10.04 17.47 0.11
CA ASP A 117 10.80 18.65 -0.31
C ASP A 117 10.34 19.16 -1.69
N THR A 118 9.98 18.26 -2.62
CA THR A 118 9.57 18.63 -3.98
C THR A 118 8.18 19.25 -4.02
N TYR A 119 7.25 18.71 -3.23
CA TYR A 119 5.83 19.05 -3.33
C TYR A 119 5.30 19.78 -2.10
N ASN A 120 6.08 19.91 -1.03
CA ASN A 120 5.68 20.50 0.25
C ASN A 120 4.43 19.82 0.85
N VAL A 121 4.43 18.49 0.89
CA VAL A 121 3.33 17.66 1.36
C VAL A 121 3.73 16.81 2.56
N GLN A 122 2.74 16.45 3.40
CA GLN A 122 2.92 15.39 4.38
C GLN A 122 2.86 14.03 3.69
N VAL A 123 3.80 13.14 4.00
CA VAL A 123 3.78 11.75 3.51
C VAL A 123 3.21 10.83 4.57
N TYR A 124 2.36 9.90 4.13
CA TYR A 124 1.79 8.81 4.94
C TYR A 124 2.14 7.46 4.33
N LEU A 125 2.21 6.45 5.18
CA LEU A 125 2.43 5.03 4.85
C LEU A 125 1.42 4.18 5.63
N GLU A 126 1.05 3.01 5.07
CA GLU A 126 0.10 2.06 5.68
C GLU A 126 0.75 0.66 5.86
N PRO A 127 1.88 0.52 6.57
CA PRO A 127 2.64 -0.72 6.66
C PRO A 127 2.02 -1.70 7.65
N GLY A 128 0.88 -2.32 7.33
CA GLY A 128 0.11 -3.17 8.24
C GLY A 128 0.91 -4.32 8.82
N GLU A 129 1.52 -5.15 8.01
CA GLU A 129 2.35 -6.27 8.45
C GLU A 129 3.53 -5.81 9.31
N ALA A 130 4.22 -4.76 8.92
CA ALA A 130 5.37 -4.23 9.66
C ALA A 130 5.04 -3.81 11.09
N VAL A 131 3.79 -3.42 11.36
CA VAL A 131 3.32 -3.07 12.72
C VAL A 131 3.09 -4.32 13.56
N ALA A 132 2.62 -5.42 12.94
CA ALA A 132 2.22 -6.64 13.63
C ALA A 132 3.28 -7.74 13.61
N LEU A 133 4.30 -7.65 12.75
CA LEU A 133 5.33 -8.67 12.60
C LEU A 133 6.02 -8.96 13.93
N ASN A 134 6.04 -10.26 14.33
CA ASN A 134 6.60 -10.74 15.60
C ASN A 134 5.93 -10.15 16.86
N ALA A 135 4.73 -9.59 16.75
CA ALA A 135 4.01 -9.03 17.90
C ALA A 135 3.39 -10.10 18.82
N GLY A 136 3.24 -11.34 18.32
CA GLY A 136 2.65 -12.43 19.09
C GLY A 136 2.92 -13.79 18.48
N HIS A 137 2.46 -14.82 19.19
CA HIS A 137 2.51 -16.22 18.76
C HIS A 137 1.13 -16.85 18.89
N LEU A 138 0.73 -17.61 17.87
CA LEU A 138 -0.41 -18.50 17.97
C LEU A 138 0.07 -19.85 18.53
N ILE A 139 -0.42 -20.22 19.72
CA ILE A 139 -0.12 -21.50 20.35
C ILE A 139 -1.30 -22.43 20.07
N THR A 140 -1.01 -23.62 19.58
CA THR A 140 -2.02 -24.60 19.19
C THR A 140 -1.60 -26.00 19.63
N THR A 141 -2.56 -26.90 19.72
CA THR A 141 -2.35 -28.31 20.06
C THR A 141 -2.43 -29.16 18.80
N VAL A 142 -1.55 -30.12 18.67
CA VAL A 142 -1.66 -31.16 17.66
C VAL A 142 -2.64 -32.22 18.17
N GLU A 143 -3.82 -32.29 17.55
CA GLU A 143 -4.89 -33.24 17.90
C GLU A 143 -4.67 -34.62 17.28
N ASP A 144 -4.08 -34.68 16.08
CA ASP A 144 -3.80 -35.92 15.35
C ASP A 144 -2.67 -35.73 14.33
N ILE A 145 -2.07 -36.84 13.92
CA ILE A 145 -1.11 -36.89 12.82
C ILE A 145 -1.58 -37.89 11.77
N VAL A 146 -1.96 -37.40 10.59
CA VAL A 146 -2.44 -38.20 9.48
C VAL A 146 -1.30 -38.52 8.51
N HIS A 147 -1.20 -39.75 8.09
CA HIS A 147 -0.16 -40.22 7.13
C HIS A 147 1.29 -39.94 7.57
N ASN A 148 1.54 -39.73 8.86
CA ASN A 148 2.84 -39.45 9.51
C ASN A 148 3.48 -38.09 9.14
N ASP A 149 2.79 -37.23 8.41
CA ASP A 149 3.35 -35.95 7.94
C ASP A 149 2.36 -34.76 7.97
N ILE A 150 1.08 -35.01 8.26
CA ILE A 150 0.05 -33.99 8.31
C ILE A 150 -0.43 -33.82 9.76
N ALA A 151 -0.07 -32.71 10.40
CA ALA A 151 -0.56 -32.39 11.73
C ALA A 151 -1.95 -31.73 11.66
N VAL A 152 -2.92 -32.34 12.36
CA VAL A 152 -4.25 -31.76 12.56
C VAL A 152 -4.23 -30.93 13.83
N LEU A 153 -4.57 -29.66 13.76
CA LEU A 153 -4.48 -28.70 14.84
C LEU A 153 -5.87 -28.29 15.34
N ASP A 154 -5.95 -27.85 16.61
CA ASP A 154 -7.16 -27.32 17.24
C ASP A 154 -7.48 -25.86 16.82
N VAL A 155 -6.90 -25.40 15.71
CA VAL A 155 -7.11 -24.08 15.12
C VAL A 155 -7.62 -24.18 13.69
N SER A 156 -8.34 -23.15 13.24
CA SER A 156 -8.81 -23.02 11.87
C SER A 156 -8.02 -21.97 11.12
N ALA A 157 -7.48 -22.32 9.96
CA ALA A 157 -6.80 -21.38 9.09
C ALA A 157 -7.71 -20.19 8.75
N ALA A 158 -8.96 -20.46 8.35
CA ALA A 158 -9.92 -19.40 8.00
C ALA A 158 -10.26 -18.42 9.12
N CYS A 159 -10.15 -18.85 10.39
CA CYS A 159 -10.51 -18.02 11.55
C CYS A 159 -9.32 -17.38 12.25
N HIS A 160 -8.16 -18.03 12.24
CA HIS A 160 -7.01 -17.66 13.07
C HIS A 160 -5.78 -17.25 12.25
N MET A 161 -5.63 -17.76 11.03
CA MET A 161 -4.46 -17.53 10.16
C MET A 161 -4.90 -17.58 8.68
N PRO A 162 -5.74 -16.63 8.22
CA PRO A 162 -6.29 -16.69 6.87
C PRO A 162 -5.22 -16.66 5.77
N ASP A 163 -4.10 -15.99 6.03
CA ASP A 163 -3.01 -15.84 5.06
C ASP A 163 -2.28 -17.16 4.72
N VAL A 164 -2.49 -18.23 5.50
CA VAL A 164 -1.91 -19.56 5.18
C VAL A 164 -2.77 -20.38 4.22
N ILE A 165 -3.91 -19.84 3.77
CA ILE A 165 -4.83 -20.54 2.83
C ILE A 165 -4.45 -20.22 1.37
N GLU A 166 -3.57 -19.32 1.13
CA GLU A 166 -3.15 -18.82 -0.18
C GLU A 166 -2.11 -19.71 -0.86
#